data_61057814660b22dcaa76d2839fa2112e
#
_entry.id   61057814660b22dcaa76d2839fa2112e
#
_cell.length_a   1.000
_cell.length_b   1.000
_cell.length_c   1.000
_cell.angle_alpha   90.00
_cell.angle_beta   90.00
_cell.angle_gamma   90.00
#
_symmetry.space_group_name_H-M   'P 1'
#
loop_
_entity.id
_entity.type
_entity.pdbx_description
1 polymer ?
#
loop_
_entity_poly.entity_id
_entity_poly.type
_entity_poly.pdbx_seq_one_letter_code
_entity_poly.pdbx_strand_id
1 'polypeptide(L)'
;MAVGKRIYLKRKMPDHEVMMQFKEIPASNVADVMERSCAMNPRIRLVSSPKAQMMVGPALTIKARSGDNLALHAAIDMAQEGDVLVVSNEGDNTRALMGEIMMALLYHTKKAAGIILDGPIRDIDEIGKWDFP
;
A
#
# COMPACT_ATOMS: atom_id res chain seq x y z
N MET A 1 -23.47 15.77 -8.67
CA MET A 1 -22.34 14.86 -8.43
C MET A 1 -22.74 13.85 -7.37
N ALA A 2 -22.60 12.56 -7.63
CA ALA A 2 -22.88 11.55 -6.60
C ALA A 2 -21.83 11.67 -5.49
N VAL A 3 -22.24 12.17 -4.35
CA VAL A 3 -21.44 12.16 -3.12
C VAL A 3 -21.66 10.79 -2.51
N GLY A 4 -20.71 9.87 -2.72
CA GLY A 4 -20.83 8.50 -2.20
C GLY A 4 -19.51 7.77 -2.20
N LYS A 5 -19.37 6.82 -1.27
CA LYS A 5 -18.27 5.88 -1.23
C LYS A 5 -18.48 4.84 -2.35
N ARG A 6 -17.43 4.55 -3.10
CA ARG A 6 -17.45 3.54 -4.17
C ARG A 6 -16.50 2.41 -3.79
N ILE A 7 -17.02 1.19 -3.83
CA ILE A 7 -16.22 -0.02 -3.62
C ILE A 7 -16.36 -0.89 -4.87
N TYR A 8 -15.24 -1.19 -5.50
CA TYR A 8 -15.18 -2.08 -6.65
C TYR A 8 -14.87 -3.49 -6.18
N LEU A 9 -15.88 -4.34 -6.15
CA LEU A 9 -15.76 -5.73 -5.65
C LEU A 9 -14.99 -6.66 -6.58
N LYS A 10 -14.87 -6.27 -7.86
CA LYS A 10 -14.12 -7.04 -8.86
C LYS A 10 -12.92 -6.21 -9.32
N ARG A 11 -11.76 -6.82 -9.32
CA ARG A 11 -10.54 -6.25 -9.88
C ARG A 11 -9.88 -7.25 -10.84
N LYS A 12 -9.24 -6.71 -11.87
CA LYS A 12 -8.44 -7.53 -12.76
C LYS A 12 -7.11 -7.82 -12.07
N MET A 13 -6.80 -9.09 -11.90
CA MET A 13 -5.51 -9.51 -11.33
C MET A 13 -4.46 -9.57 -12.44
N PRO A 14 -3.21 -9.18 -12.16
CA PRO A 14 -2.11 -9.41 -13.08
C PRO A 14 -1.82 -10.90 -13.22
N ASP A 15 -1.19 -11.29 -14.32
CA ASP A 15 -0.64 -12.62 -14.46
C ASP A 15 0.45 -12.84 -13.39
N HIS A 16 0.35 -13.95 -12.66
CA HIS A 16 1.22 -14.21 -11.52
C HIS A 16 2.68 -14.43 -11.94
N GLU A 17 2.93 -15.17 -13.02
CA GLU A 17 4.28 -15.47 -13.47
C GLU A 17 4.98 -14.21 -13.98
N VAL A 18 4.25 -13.39 -14.75
CA VAL A 18 4.77 -12.10 -15.21
C VAL A 18 5.05 -11.18 -14.04
N MET A 19 4.13 -11.09 -13.09
CA MET A 19 4.30 -10.24 -11.90
C MET A 19 5.53 -10.63 -11.09
N MET A 20 5.78 -11.94 -10.90
CA MET A 20 6.90 -12.40 -10.10
C MET A 20 8.27 -12.09 -10.73
N GLN A 21 8.36 -11.92 -12.05
CA GLN A 21 9.60 -11.51 -12.71
C GLN A 21 10.07 -10.11 -12.27
N PHE A 22 9.16 -9.26 -11.83
CA PHE A 22 9.51 -7.92 -11.32
C PHE A 22 10.32 -7.97 -10.01
N LYS A 23 10.38 -9.09 -9.31
CA LYS A 23 11.25 -9.24 -8.13
C LYS A 23 12.74 -9.11 -8.46
N GLU A 24 13.12 -9.43 -9.70
CA GLU A 24 14.49 -9.39 -10.18
C GLU A 24 14.84 -8.06 -10.87
N ILE A 25 13.88 -7.15 -11.01
CA ILE A 25 14.05 -5.91 -11.77
C ILE A 25 14.06 -4.72 -10.80
N PRO A 26 15.15 -3.92 -10.75
CA PRO A 26 15.17 -2.70 -9.95
C PRO A 26 14.02 -1.75 -10.32
N ALA A 27 13.33 -1.21 -9.31
CA ALA A 27 12.19 -0.31 -9.53
C ALA A 27 12.57 0.94 -10.36
N SER A 28 13.83 1.38 -10.29
CA SER A 28 14.36 2.47 -11.12
C SER A 28 14.33 2.13 -12.62
N ASN A 29 14.67 0.89 -12.99
CA ASN A 29 14.63 0.45 -14.39
C ASN A 29 13.19 0.41 -14.90
N VAL A 30 12.26 -0.04 -14.06
CA VAL A 30 10.82 0.00 -14.39
C VAL A 30 10.36 1.45 -14.61
N ALA A 31 10.75 2.36 -13.72
CA ALA A 31 10.41 3.77 -13.84
C ALA A 31 10.99 4.40 -15.13
N ASP A 32 12.22 4.05 -15.51
CA ASP A 32 12.87 4.58 -16.72
C ASP A 32 12.14 4.17 -17.99
N VAL A 33 11.75 2.89 -18.13
CA VAL A 33 10.98 2.43 -19.31
C VAL A 33 9.54 2.96 -19.34
N MET A 34 9.04 3.44 -18.22
CA MET A 34 7.75 4.13 -18.11
C MET A 34 7.89 5.66 -18.22
N GLU A 35 8.97 6.14 -18.84
CA GLU A 35 9.25 7.58 -19.03
C GLU A 35 9.25 8.39 -17.72
N ARG A 36 9.54 7.73 -16.59
CA ARG A 36 9.53 8.30 -15.23
C ARG A 36 8.17 8.90 -14.80
N SER A 37 7.10 8.58 -15.51
CA SER A 37 5.76 9.14 -15.26
C SER A 37 5.08 8.57 -14.01
N CYS A 38 5.60 7.45 -13.48
CA CYS A 38 4.96 6.68 -12.39
C CYS A 38 5.76 6.69 -11.09
N ALA A 39 6.81 7.52 -10.98
CA ALA A 39 7.57 7.62 -9.74
C ALA A 39 6.71 8.22 -8.63
N MET A 40 6.72 7.57 -7.46
CA MET A 40 6.04 8.09 -6.29
C MET A 40 6.70 9.36 -5.77
N ASN A 41 5.91 10.17 -5.06
CA ASN A 41 6.43 11.38 -4.43
C ASN A 41 7.52 11.00 -3.40
N PRO A 42 8.69 11.68 -3.40
CA PRO A 42 9.80 11.38 -2.48
C PRO A 42 9.49 11.61 -1.00
N ARG A 43 8.33 12.17 -0.65
CA ARG A 43 7.86 12.22 0.74
C ARG A 43 7.47 10.84 1.29
N ILE A 44 7.14 9.88 0.42
CA ILE A 44 6.89 8.50 0.82
C ILE A 44 8.23 7.85 1.14
N ARG A 45 8.37 7.38 2.37
CA ARG A 45 9.61 6.81 2.90
C ARG A 45 9.35 5.45 3.49
N LEU A 46 10.35 4.59 3.42
CA LEU A 46 10.32 3.33 4.16
C LEU A 46 10.35 3.62 5.67
N VAL A 47 9.41 3.05 6.40
CA VAL A 47 9.25 3.24 7.86
C VAL A 47 9.58 1.96 8.62
N SER A 48 9.35 0.80 8.02
CA SER A 48 9.60 -0.53 8.60
C SER A 48 11.01 -1.04 8.26
N SER A 49 11.31 -2.25 8.73
CA SER A 49 12.63 -2.90 8.52
C SER A 49 12.50 -4.21 7.73
N PRO A 50 12.00 -4.16 6.48
CA PRO A 50 11.82 -5.36 5.68
C PRO A 50 13.16 -6.01 5.33
N LYS A 51 13.20 -7.34 5.36
CA LYS A 51 14.35 -8.13 4.93
C LYS A 51 14.42 -8.26 3.41
N ALA A 52 13.26 -8.30 2.76
CA ALA A 52 13.18 -8.33 1.31
C ALA A 52 13.52 -6.95 0.71
N GLN A 53 14.36 -6.95 -0.32
CA GLN A 53 14.74 -5.71 -1.02
C GLN A 53 13.64 -5.20 -1.96
N MET A 54 12.75 -6.09 -2.41
CA MET A 54 11.70 -5.77 -3.39
C MET A 54 10.34 -6.20 -2.88
N MET A 55 9.41 -5.25 -2.87
CA MET A 55 7.99 -5.49 -2.65
C MET A 55 7.28 -5.58 -3.99
N VAL A 56 6.66 -6.71 -4.28
CA VAL A 56 5.91 -6.96 -5.52
C VAL A 56 4.59 -7.61 -5.19
N GLY A 57 3.51 -7.11 -5.75
CA GLY A 57 2.17 -7.68 -5.58
C GLY A 57 1.10 -6.90 -6.34
N PRO A 58 -0.11 -7.47 -6.48
CA PRO A 58 -1.23 -6.77 -7.08
C PRO A 58 -1.59 -5.54 -6.24
N ALA A 59 -1.73 -4.38 -6.88
CA ALA A 59 -2.12 -3.17 -6.19
C ALA A 59 -3.62 -3.17 -5.83
N LEU A 60 -3.93 -3.06 -4.53
CA LEU A 60 -5.25 -2.70 -4.04
C LEU A 60 -5.23 -1.20 -3.73
N THR A 61 -5.83 -0.41 -4.62
CA THR A 61 -5.77 1.04 -4.55
C THR A 61 -6.93 1.64 -3.77
N ILE A 62 -6.62 2.54 -2.84
CA ILE A 62 -7.59 3.17 -1.95
C ILE A 62 -7.45 4.69 -2.05
N LYS A 63 -8.54 5.37 -2.35
CA LYS A 63 -8.67 6.81 -2.15
C LYS A 63 -9.44 7.04 -0.87
N ALA A 64 -8.71 7.32 0.21
CA ALA A 64 -9.29 7.69 1.49
C ALA A 64 -9.78 9.14 1.42
N ARG A 65 -10.76 9.48 2.23
CA ARG A 65 -11.08 10.86 2.53
C ARG A 65 -10.09 11.36 3.57
N SER A 66 -9.63 12.59 3.42
CA SER A 66 -8.72 13.23 4.36
C SER A 66 -9.10 12.98 5.83
N GLY A 67 -8.22 12.32 6.58
CA GLY A 67 -8.40 11.99 7.99
C GLY A 67 -9.48 10.95 8.32
N ASP A 68 -10.06 10.27 7.32
CA ASP A 68 -11.08 9.22 7.50
C ASP A 68 -10.56 7.87 7.01
N ASN A 69 -10.43 6.92 7.91
CA ASN A 69 -9.89 5.58 7.62
C ASN A 69 -10.95 4.51 7.27
N LEU A 70 -12.22 4.88 7.10
CA LEU A 70 -13.28 3.90 6.82
C LEU A 70 -13.05 3.14 5.50
N ALA A 71 -12.59 3.85 4.45
CA ALA A 71 -12.24 3.20 3.19
C ALA A 71 -11.08 2.23 3.35
N LEU A 72 -10.13 2.53 4.23
CA LEU A 72 -8.99 1.68 4.53
C LEU A 72 -9.41 0.41 5.28
N HIS A 73 -10.33 0.50 6.25
CA HIS A 73 -10.93 -0.67 6.89
C HIS A 73 -11.60 -1.60 5.87
N ALA A 74 -12.43 -1.05 4.99
CA ALA A 74 -13.07 -1.83 3.94
C ALA A 74 -12.05 -2.49 2.99
N ALA A 75 -10.95 -1.80 2.67
CA ALA A 75 -9.89 -2.35 1.83
C ALA A 75 -9.13 -3.47 2.53
N ILE A 76 -8.87 -3.35 3.83
CA ILE A 76 -8.25 -4.42 4.62
C ILE A 76 -9.13 -5.68 4.59
N ASP A 77 -10.44 -5.53 4.73
CA ASP A 77 -11.35 -6.68 4.64
C ASP A 77 -11.30 -7.37 3.26
N MET A 78 -11.14 -6.59 2.19
CA MET A 78 -11.04 -7.06 0.81
C MET A 78 -9.65 -7.59 0.43
N ALA A 79 -8.62 -7.27 1.20
CA ALA A 79 -7.24 -7.64 0.90
C ALA A 79 -7.07 -9.16 0.85
N GLN A 80 -6.31 -9.61 -0.13
CA GLN A 80 -5.90 -10.99 -0.34
C GLN A 80 -4.42 -11.17 -0.06
N GLU A 81 -3.99 -12.40 0.15
CA GLU A 81 -2.58 -12.74 0.31
C GLU A 81 -1.75 -12.26 -0.88
N GLY A 82 -0.65 -11.58 -0.59
CA GLY A 82 0.24 -11.03 -1.61
C GLY A 82 -0.15 -9.66 -2.15
N ASP A 83 -1.29 -9.08 -1.76
CA ASP A 83 -1.66 -7.73 -2.19
C ASP A 83 -0.72 -6.67 -1.64
N VAL A 84 -0.52 -5.61 -2.41
CA VAL A 84 0.07 -4.36 -1.95
C VAL A 84 -1.04 -3.31 -1.85
N LEU A 85 -1.29 -2.81 -0.64
CA LEU A 85 -2.23 -1.70 -0.48
C LEU A 85 -1.56 -0.39 -0.88
N VAL A 86 -2.26 0.39 -1.70
CA VAL A 86 -1.78 1.71 -2.13
C VAL A 86 -2.83 2.77 -1.77
N VAL A 87 -2.51 3.57 -0.76
CA VAL A 87 -3.47 4.47 -0.11
C VAL A 87 -3.13 5.92 -0.37
N SER A 88 -4.06 6.68 -0.90
CA SER A 88 -3.99 8.15 -0.98
C SER A 88 -4.87 8.79 0.10
N ASN A 89 -4.28 9.71 0.87
CA ASN A 89 -4.97 10.56 1.85
C ASN A 89 -5.21 11.98 1.33
N GLU A 90 -5.23 12.18 0.02
CA GLU A 90 -5.44 13.50 -0.61
C GLU A 90 -4.47 14.59 -0.13
N GLY A 91 -3.30 14.20 0.39
CA GLY A 91 -2.27 15.12 0.89
C GLY A 91 -2.50 15.64 2.32
N ASP A 92 -3.50 15.16 3.04
CA ASP A 92 -3.68 15.52 4.45
C ASP A 92 -2.60 14.87 5.32
N ASN A 93 -1.89 15.68 6.08
CA ASN A 93 -0.85 15.27 7.00
C ASN A 93 -1.23 15.53 8.46
N THR A 94 -2.49 15.82 8.76
CA THR A 94 -2.92 16.25 10.10
C THR A 94 -3.41 15.09 10.97
N ARG A 95 -3.81 13.97 10.35
CA ARG A 95 -4.41 12.84 11.07
C ARG A 95 -3.87 11.51 10.57
N ALA A 96 -3.43 10.66 11.48
CA ALA A 96 -3.01 9.31 11.16
C ALA A 96 -4.20 8.48 10.65
N LEU A 97 -4.03 7.87 9.49
CA LEU A 97 -5.02 6.96 8.90
C LEU A 97 -4.90 5.55 9.45
N MET A 98 -3.70 5.17 9.89
CA MET A 98 -3.36 3.81 10.25
C MET A 98 -2.39 3.77 11.42
N GLY A 99 -2.47 2.70 12.20
CA GLY A 99 -1.57 2.39 13.29
C GLY A 99 -1.29 0.89 13.36
N GLU A 100 -0.62 0.47 14.41
CA GLU A 100 -0.13 -0.90 14.61
C GLU A 100 -1.22 -1.97 14.42
N ILE A 101 -2.40 -1.80 15.01
CA ILE A 101 -3.48 -2.81 14.96
C ILE A 101 -3.91 -3.12 13.52
N MET A 102 -4.11 -2.09 12.71
CA MET A 102 -4.51 -2.25 11.30
C MET A 102 -3.37 -2.86 10.48
N MET A 103 -2.13 -2.45 10.77
CA MET A 103 -0.92 -2.99 10.14
C MET A 103 -0.75 -4.47 10.48
N ALA A 104 -0.93 -4.86 11.76
CA ALA A 104 -0.89 -6.25 12.21
C ALA A 104 -1.93 -7.13 11.50
N LEU A 105 -3.14 -6.61 11.32
CA LEU A 105 -4.19 -7.31 10.57
C LEU A 105 -3.77 -7.56 9.12
N LEU A 106 -3.20 -6.57 8.44
CA LEU A 106 -2.68 -6.72 7.08
C LEU A 106 -1.55 -7.74 7.01
N TYR A 107 -0.59 -7.62 7.88
CA TYR A 107 0.62 -8.44 7.86
C TYR A 107 0.34 -9.89 8.28
N HIS A 108 -0.23 -10.09 9.47
CA HIS A 108 -0.36 -11.42 10.07
C HIS A 108 -1.59 -12.19 9.58
N THR A 109 -2.72 -11.49 9.38
CA THR A 109 -3.99 -12.14 9.03
C THR A 109 -4.22 -12.19 7.53
N LYS A 110 -4.05 -11.06 6.85
CA LYS A 110 -4.27 -10.97 5.40
C LYS A 110 -3.07 -11.40 4.59
N LYS A 111 -1.88 -11.46 5.20
CA LYS A 111 -0.60 -11.79 4.54
C LYS A 111 -0.35 -10.94 3.31
N ALA A 112 -0.70 -9.67 3.37
CA ALA A 112 -0.40 -8.72 2.32
C ALA A 112 1.12 -8.63 2.11
N ALA A 113 1.54 -8.31 0.89
CA ALA A 113 2.96 -8.15 0.55
C ALA A 113 3.53 -6.83 1.08
N GLY A 114 2.68 -5.84 1.34
CA GLY A 114 3.08 -4.56 1.90
C GLY A 114 2.02 -3.47 1.77
N ILE A 115 2.39 -2.27 2.18
CA ILE A 115 1.52 -1.10 2.08
C ILE A 115 2.31 0.16 1.72
N ILE A 116 1.75 0.96 0.82
CA ILE A 116 2.19 2.30 0.51
C ILE A 116 1.09 3.26 0.92
N LEU A 117 1.39 4.17 1.84
CA LEU A 117 0.42 5.12 2.35
C LEU A 117 0.94 6.55 2.20
N ASP A 118 0.26 7.34 1.36
CA ASP A 118 0.52 8.77 1.24
C ASP A 118 -0.25 9.54 2.31
N GLY A 119 0.27 9.50 3.52
CA GLY A 119 -0.32 10.14 4.70
C GLY A 119 0.35 9.72 6.00
N PRO A 120 -0.02 10.34 7.13
CA PRO A 120 0.54 10.02 8.43
C PRO A 120 0.09 8.65 8.93
N ILE A 121 1.00 8.00 9.63
CA ILE A 121 0.74 6.80 10.44
C ILE A 121 1.14 7.06 11.89
N ARG A 122 0.69 6.23 12.79
CA ARG A 122 1.09 6.25 14.20
C ARG A 122 1.74 4.92 14.61
N ASP A 123 2.21 4.83 15.83
CA ASP A 123 2.84 3.62 16.43
C ASP A 123 4.13 3.20 15.66
N ILE A 124 4.84 4.19 15.16
CA ILE A 124 6.05 4.02 14.32
C ILE A 124 7.16 3.25 15.04
N ASP A 125 7.32 3.43 16.34
CA ASP A 125 8.36 2.77 17.14
C ASP A 125 8.19 1.24 17.16
N GLU A 126 6.96 0.76 17.00
CA GLU A 126 6.66 -0.66 16.93
C GLU A 126 6.67 -1.15 15.47
N ILE A 127 5.93 -0.50 14.59
CA ILE A 127 5.85 -0.83 13.16
C ILE A 127 7.25 -0.82 12.51
N GLY A 128 8.11 0.09 12.93
CA GLY A 128 9.47 0.24 12.42
C GLY A 128 10.36 -1.00 12.58
N LYS A 129 10.01 -1.90 13.50
CA LYS A 129 10.75 -3.16 13.75
C LYS A 129 10.30 -4.32 12.86
N TRP A 130 9.18 -4.16 12.15
CA TRP A 130 8.54 -5.27 11.45
C TRP A 130 9.18 -5.54 10.08
N ASP A 131 9.21 -6.83 9.72
CA ASP A 131 9.57 -7.31 8.40
C ASP A 131 8.34 -7.22 7.44
N PHE A 132 7.82 -6.01 7.30
CA PHE A 132 6.64 -5.73 6.48
C PHE A 132 6.81 -4.37 5.78
N PRO A 133 7.05 -4.34 4.45
CA PRO A 133 7.29 -3.11 3.71
C PRO A 133 6.03 -2.27 3.49
#